data_f99f3e6fae2379232998f361aecc4858
#
_entry.id   f99f3e6fae2379232998f361aecc4858
#
_cell.length_a   1.000
_cell.length_b   1.000
_cell.length_c   1.000
_cell.angle_alpha   90.00
_cell.angle_beta   90.00
_cell.angle_gamma   90.00
#
_symmetry.space_group_name_H-M   'P 1'
#
loop_
_entity.id
_entity.type
_entity.pdbx_description
1 polymer ?
#
loop_
_entity_poly.entity_id
_entity_poly.type
_entity_poly.pdbx_seq_one_letter_code
_entity_poly.pdbx_strand_id
1 'polypeptide(L)'
;MKKVAYFAAAAAIAVTACGNNENLVIGDVTYTGEKTETTVTPTTPNCPEYVVVNNPQVNLADFPMDKDGYYVIFNGNEGLQGWRGYLKDHVPSRWTVEDGCLKFNGTGGGEAQTGEGGDIIFEHNFKNFILELEWTVSKGGNSGIFYLAKEVKTQKEDGTWKKQPIYISAPEYQVLDNANHPDAMLGIDGNRQSASLYDMIPAQPQNQNPAGEWNTAKIMVYKGTVIHGQNGANVVEYHLWTPEWTEMLEASKFRSAKWPIAFDLLNNCGGEAHEGYIGLQDHGDDVWYRNIRIKVME
;
A
#
# COMPACT_ATOMS: atom_id res chain seq x y z
N MET A 1 14.25 -39.97 -15.39
CA MET A 1 14.14 -38.54 -15.08
C MET A 1 13.04 -37.98 -15.99
N LYS A 2 11.82 -37.81 -15.47
CA LYS A 2 10.69 -37.21 -16.24
C LYS A 2 10.66 -35.74 -15.91
N LYS A 3 10.93 -34.87 -16.89
CA LYS A 3 10.74 -33.42 -16.76
C LYS A 3 9.24 -33.16 -16.73
N VAL A 4 8.74 -32.68 -15.60
CA VAL A 4 7.39 -32.12 -15.49
C VAL A 4 7.47 -30.70 -16.02
N ALA A 5 6.86 -30.44 -17.18
CA ALA A 5 6.71 -29.09 -17.71
C ALA A 5 5.50 -28.46 -17.00
N TYR A 6 5.73 -27.45 -16.19
CA TYR A 6 4.68 -26.58 -15.69
C TYR A 6 4.28 -25.63 -16.83
N PHE A 7 3.10 -25.83 -17.38
CA PHE A 7 2.44 -24.83 -18.22
C PHE A 7 1.88 -23.76 -17.29
N ALA A 8 2.57 -22.66 -17.17
CA ALA A 8 2.00 -21.44 -16.61
C ALA A 8 0.98 -20.92 -17.64
N ALA A 9 -0.30 -21.09 -17.35
CA ALA A 9 -1.35 -20.41 -18.09
C ALA A 9 -1.26 -18.92 -17.72
N ALA A 10 -0.60 -18.13 -18.56
CA ALA A 10 -0.64 -16.70 -18.50
C ALA A 10 -2.08 -16.26 -18.86
N ALA A 11 -2.93 -16.08 -17.86
CA ALA A 11 -4.16 -15.34 -18.03
C ALA A 11 -3.78 -13.89 -18.27
N ALA A 12 -3.73 -13.46 -19.52
CA ALA A 12 -3.64 -12.07 -19.89
C ALA A 12 -4.90 -11.38 -19.35
N ILE A 13 -4.78 -10.72 -18.20
CA ILE A 13 -5.83 -9.85 -17.68
C ILE A 13 -5.74 -8.58 -18.53
N ALA A 14 -6.63 -8.47 -19.50
CA ALA A 14 -6.81 -7.20 -20.22
C ALA A 14 -7.22 -6.15 -19.19
N VAL A 15 -6.30 -5.25 -18.85
CA VAL A 15 -6.66 -4.00 -18.18
C VAL A 15 -7.44 -3.20 -19.22
N THR A 16 -8.75 -3.33 -19.19
CA THR A 16 -9.62 -2.35 -19.85
C THR A 16 -9.30 -1.02 -19.20
N ALA A 17 -8.96 -0.04 -20.02
CA ALA A 17 -8.75 1.34 -19.59
C ALA A 17 -9.78 1.68 -18.51
N CYS A 18 -9.31 2.23 -17.37
CA CYS A 18 -10.16 2.67 -16.28
C CYS A 18 -11.36 3.39 -16.89
N GLY A 19 -12.56 2.82 -16.76
CA GLY A 19 -13.76 3.47 -17.24
C GLY A 19 -13.83 4.83 -16.55
N ASN A 20 -14.09 5.90 -17.30
CA ASN A 20 -14.22 7.24 -16.76
C ASN A 20 -15.23 7.21 -15.61
N ASN A 21 -14.74 7.28 -14.37
CA ASN A 21 -15.57 7.42 -13.17
C ASN A 21 -15.99 8.87 -12.93
N GLU A 22 -15.86 9.73 -13.96
CA GLU A 22 -16.03 11.19 -13.90
C GLU A 22 -17.41 11.65 -13.43
N ASN A 23 -18.43 10.78 -13.53
CA ASN A 23 -19.80 11.11 -13.11
C ASN A 23 -20.24 10.47 -11.80
N LEU A 24 -19.35 9.73 -11.12
CA LEU A 24 -19.68 9.11 -9.86
C LEU A 24 -19.34 10.06 -8.72
N VAL A 25 -20.34 10.43 -7.93
CA VAL A 25 -20.22 11.40 -6.82
C VAL A 25 -20.07 10.63 -5.52
N ILE A 26 -19.01 10.93 -4.74
CA ILE A 26 -18.83 10.46 -3.38
C ILE A 26 -19.47 11.50 -2.46
N GLY A 27 -20.58 11.13 -1.80
CA GLY A 27 -21.28 11.99 -0.87
C GLY A 27 -20.68 11.97 0.55
N ASP A 28 -21.47 12.42 1.51
CA ASP A 28 -21.11 12.30 2.92
C ASP A 28 -20.97 10.82 3.30
N VAL A 29 -19.88 10.49 4.02
CA VAL A 29 -19.59 9.12 4.45
C VAL A 29 -19.96 8.92 5.92
N THR A 30 -20.47 7.74 6.26
CA THR A 30 -20.77 7.31 7.62
C THR A 30 -19.66 6.40 8.14
N TYR A 31 -19.52 6.36 9.47
CA TYR A 31 -18.53 5.53 10.13
C TYR A 31 -19.20 4.47 11.00
N THR A 32 -18.58 3.29 11.05
CA THR A 32 -19.02 2.17 11.88
C THR A 32 -17.90 1.69 12.80
N GLY A 33 -18.28 1.10 13.93
CA GLY A 33 -17.34 0.62 14.93
C GLY A 33 -16.89 1.70 15.90
N GLU A 34 -16.07 1.32 16.84
CA GLU A 34 -15.50 2.18 17.87
C GLU A 34 -13.97 2.13 17.81
N LYS A 35 -13.33 3.20 18.29
CA LYS A 35 -11.88 3.19 18.45
C LYS A 35 -11.48 2.24 19.57
N THR A 36 -10.61 1.29 19.24
CA THR A 36 -10.03 0.35 20.21
C THR A 36 -8.52 0.30 20.09
N GLU A 37 -7.86 -0.10 21.18
CA GLU A 37 -6.43 -0.32 21.24
C GLU A 37 -6.18 -1.73 21.78
N THR A 38 -5.46 -2.54 21.03
CA THR A 38 -5.15 -3.91 21.40
C THR A 38 -3.66 -4.06 21.61
N THR A 39 -3.25 -4.43 22.82
CA THR A 39 -1.85 -4.77 23.10
C THR A 39 -1.54 -6.15 22.55
N VAL A 40 -0.45 -6.25 21.81
CA VAL A 40 0.07 -7.49 21.24
C VAL A 40 1.40 -7.83 21.90
N THR A 41 1.47 -9.03 22.47
CA THR A 41 2.73 -9.61 22.95
C THR A 41 3.29 -10.50 21.84
N PRO A 42 4.34 -10.05 21.12
CA PRO A 42 4.84 -10.75 19.96
C PRO A 42 5.55 -12.06 20.32
N THR A 43 5.59 -12.99 19.37
CA THR A 43 6.34 -14.25 19.50
C THR A 43 7.76 -14.15 18.93
N THR A 44 8.03 -13.13 18.11
CA THR A 44 9.36 -12.88 17.55
C THR A 44 10.36 -12.50 18.65
N PRO A 45 11.50 -13.18 18.78
CA PRO A 45 12.50 -12.87 19.79
C PRO A 45 12.96 -11.42 19.75
N ASN A 46 13.09 -10.78 20.92
CA ASN A 46 13.49 -9.38 21.09
C ASN A 46 12.55 -8.34 20.45
N CYS A 47 11.38 -8.74 20.00
CA CYS A 47 10.35 -7.79 19.57
C CYS A 47 9.70 -7.17 20.81
N PRO A 48 9.62 -5.83 20.91
CA PRO A 48 8.90 -5.18 22.00
C PRO A 48 7.39 -5.42 21.86
N GLU A 49 6.67 -5.38 22.98
CA GLU A 49 5.21 -5.26 22.94
C GLU A 49 4.79 -4.01 22.15
N TYR A 50 3.70 -4.14 21.41
CA TYR A 50 3.17 -3.03 20.64
C TYR A 50 1.64 -2.98 20.74
N VAL A 51 1.09 -1.84 20.41
CA VAL A 51 -0.36 -1.61 20.40
C VAL A 51 -0.82 -1.40 18.97
N VAL A 52 -1.82 -2.17 18.56
CA VAL A 52 -2.58 -1.96 17.32
C VAL A 52 -3.75 -1.04 17.65
N VAL A 53 -3.85 0.05 16.90
CA VAL A 53 -4.95 1.03 16.99
C VAL A 53 -5.96 0.71 15.90
N ASN A 54 -7.18 0.37 16.30
CA ASN A 54 -8.30 0.22 15.38
C ASN A 54 -9.19 1.45 15.51
N ASN A 55 -9.45 2.14 14.43
CA ASN A 55 -10.34 3.29 14.37
C ASN A 55 -11.69 2.89 13.75
N PRO A 56 -12.76 3.69 13.97
CA PRO A 56 -13.98 3.55 13.19
C PRO A 56 -13.67 3.49 11.70
N GLN A 57 -14.46 2.72 10.96
CA GLN A 57 -14.27 2.51 9.54
C GLN A 57 -15.39 3.18 8.75
N VAL A 58 -15.06 3.73 7.58
CA VAL A 58 -16.07 4.20 6.65
C VAL A 58 -16.94 3.04 6.18
N ASN A 59 -18.22 3.32 5.99
CA ASN A 59 -19.15 2.39 5.39
C ASN A 59 -18.95 2.40 3.87
N LEU A 60 -18.47 1.30 3.28
CA LEU A 60 -18.26 1.21 1.84
C LEU A 60 -19.54 1.43 1.02
N ALA A 61 -20.72 1.18 1.60
CA ALA A 61 -21.99 1.43 0.91
C ALA A 61 -22.24 2.91 0.60
N ASP A 62 -21.51 3.81 1.25
CA ASP A 62 -21.59 5.26 0.97
C ASP A 62 -20.72 5.67 -0.24
N PHE A 63 -19.89 4.76 -0.75
CA PHE A 63 -19.07 4.99 -1.93
C PHE A 63 -19.77 4.44 -3.19
N PRO A 64 -19.72 5.17 -4.31
CA PRO A 64 -20.35 4.71 -5.54
C PRO A 64 -19.66 3.47 -6.08
N MET A 65 -20.45 2.56 -6.63
CA MET A 65 -19.96 1.36 -7.30
C MET A 65 -20.00 1.57 -8.81
N ASP A 66 -18.91 1.25 -9.48
CA ASP A 66 -18.86 1.28 -10.94
C ASP A 66 -19.52 0.03 -11.57
N LYS A 67 -19.64 0.04 -12.91
CA LYS A 67 -20.25 -1.05 -13.67
C LYS A 67 -19.51 -2.40 -13.54
N ASP A 68 -18.25 -2.39 -13.13
CA ASP A 68 -17.40 -3.57 -12.98
C ASP A 68 -17.42 -4.11 -11.54
N GLY A 69 -18.19 -3.47 -10.66
CA GLY A 69 -18.39 -3.86 -9.26
C GLY A 69 -17.25 -3.40 -8.33
N TYR A 70 -16.56 -2.32 -8.69
CA TYR A 70 -15.58 -1.66 -7.82
C TYR A 70 -16.22 -0.49 -7.09
N TYR A 71 -15.93 -0.36 -5.81
CA TYR A 71 -16.16 0.88 -5.09
C TYR A 71 -15.15 1.93 -5.54
N VAL A 72 -15.63 3.10 -5.94
CA VAL A 72 -14.79 4.23 -6.32
C VAL A 72 -14.47 5.02 -5.06
N ILE A 73 -13.22 4.92 -4.58
CA ILE A 73 -12.78 5.52 -3.33
C ILE A 73 -12.02 6.84 -3.53
N PHE A 74 -11.71 7.18 -4.78
CA PHE A 74 -11.25 8.50 -5.23
C PHE A 74 -11.36 8.62 -6.76
N ASN A 75 -11.98 9.70 -7.24
CA ASN A 75 -12.14 9.99 -8.68
C ASN A 75 -11.78 11.43 -9.08
N GLY A 76 -11.31 12.24 -8.13
CA GLY A 76 -10.89 13.63 -8.37
C GLY A 76 -12.01 14.68 -8.38
N ASN A 77 -13.28 14.29 -8.31
CA ASN A 77 -14.40 15.23 -8.35
C ASN A 77 -14.76 15.84 -7.00
N GLU A 78 -14.33 15.20 -5.93
CA GLU A 78 -14.72 15.56 -4.58
C GLU A 78 -13.52 15.42 -3.64
N GLY A 79 -13.66 15.92 -2.41
CA GLY A 79 -12.59 15.88 -1.42
C GLY A 79 -12.08 14.48 -1.09
N LEU A 80 -11.39 14.35 0.01
CA LEU A 80 -10.75 13.10 0.44
C LEU A 80 -11.63 12.36 1.46
N GLN A 81 -12.94 12.17 1.13
CA GLN A 81 -13.86 11.42 1.97
C GLN A 81 -13.34 9.99 2.20
N GLY A 82 -13.29 9.59 3.47
CA GLY A 82 -12.78 8.29 3.88
C GLY A 82 -11.26 8.18 3.88
N TRP A 83 -10.52 9.27 3.63
CA TRP A 83 -9.07 9.31 3.74
C TRP A 83 -8.63 10.14 4.95
N ARG A 84 -7.58 9.74 5.62
CA ARG A 84 -6.88 10.49 6.66
C ARG A 84 -5.40 10.13 6.73
N GLY A 85 -4.63 10.93 7.47
CA GLY A 85 -3.25 10.60 7.77
C GLY A 85 -3.12 9.34 8.62
N TYR A 86 -2.13 8.53 8.35
CA TYR A 86 -1.76 7.37 9.16
C TYR A 86 -1.41 7.81 10.59
N LEU A 87 -2.09 7.25 11.59
CA LEU A 87 -2.02 7.65 13.01
C LEU A 87 -2.33 9.16 13.24
N LYS A 88 -3.17 9.75 12.38
CA LYS A 88 -3.69 11.12 12.50
C LYS A 88 -5.23 11.10 12.41
N ASP A 89 -5.85 12.20 12.77
CA ASP A 89 -7.31 12.43 12.74
C ASP A 89 -7.75 13.34 11.59
N HIS A 90 -6.83 13.72 10.71
CA HIS A 90 -7.05 14.59 9.56
C HIS A 90 -6.16 14.17 8.40
N VAL A 91 -6.48 14.63 7.20
CA VAL A 91 -5.60 14.53 6.04
C VAL A 91 -4.49 15.57 6.17
N PRO A 92 -3.19 15.19 6.10
CA PRO A 92 -2.09 16.14 6.12
C PRO A 92 -2.19 17.13 4.95
N SER A 93 -1.92 18.41 5.20
CA SER A 93 -2.18 19.49 4.21
C SER A 93 -1.30 19.44 2.96
N ARG A 94 -0.26 18.60 2.94
CA ARG A 94 0.53 18.33 1.73
C ARG A 94 -0.18 17.42 0.73
N TRP A 95 -1.22 16.71 1.16
CA TRP A 95 -2.09 15.96 0.28
C TRP A 95 -3.23 16.86 -0.20
N THR A 96 -3.27 17.12 -1.48
CA THR A 96 -4.26 18.01 -2.11
C THR A 96 -4.98 17.30 -3.24
N VAL A 97 -6.14 17.83 -3.65
CA VAL A 97 -6.81 17.42 -4.88
C VAL A 97 -6.58 18.52 -5.92
N GLU A 98 -5.83 18.20 -6.96
CA GLU A 98 -5.46 19.13 -8.04
C GLU A 98 -5.68 18.46 -9.40
N ASP A 99 -6.37 19.13 -10.31
CA ASP A 99 -6.63 18.65 -11.68
C ASP A 99 -7.20 17.21 -11.73
N GLY A 100 -8.10 16.88 -10.81
CA GLY A 100 -8.70 15.55 -10.71
C GLY A 100 -7.79 14.47 -10.14
N CYS A 101 -6.64 14.84 -9.62
CA CYS A 101 -5.67 13.93 -9.02
C CYS A 101 -5.52 14.17 -7.52
N LEU A 102 -5.32 13.09 -6.77
CA LEU A 102 -4.80 13.14 -5.42
C LEU A 102 -3.28 13.32 -5.50
N LYS A 103 -2.79 14.45 -5.03
CA LYS A 103 -1.37 14.83 -5.13
C LYS A 103 -0.76 14.96 -3.76
N PHE A 104 0.42 14.36 -3.58
CA PHE A 104 1.32 14.74 -2.51
C PHE A 104 2.28 15.82 -3.01
N ASN A 105 2.33 16.94 -2.28
CA ASN A 105 3.22 18.06 -2.58
C ASN A 105 4.54 17.85 -1.85
N GLY A 106 5.54 17.39 -2.58
CA GLY A 106 6.88 17.14 -2.08
C GLY A 106 7.57 18.39 -1.55
N THR A 107 8.66 18.19 -0.84
CA THR A 107 9.44 19.28 -0.22
C THR A 107 10.60 19.75 -1.08
N GLY A 108 10.73 19.19 -2.30
CA GLY A 108 11.88 19.50 -3.16
C GLY A 108 13.18 18.89 -2.66
N GLY A 109 13.14 17.71 -2.07
CA GLY A 109 14.29 17.01 -1.49
C GLY A 109 14.37 17.13 0.04
N GLY A 110 13.26 17.54 0.69
CA GLY A 110 13.12 17.48 2.14
C GLY A 110 12.91 16.06 2.65
N GLU A 111 12.98 15.89 3.96
CA GLU A 111 12.73 14.60 4.59
C GLU A 111 11.25 14.20 4.48
N ALA A 112 10.99 12.93 4.18
CA ALA A 112 9.68 12.31 4.23
C ALA A 112 9.04 12.43 5.63
N GLN A 113 7.71 12.36 5.69
CA GLN A 113 6.94 12.33 6.94
C GLN A 113 7.10 13.56 7.84
N THR A 114 7.57 14.69 7.33
CA THR A 114 7.84 15.91 8.11
C THR A 114 6.73 16.94 8.04
N GLY A 115 6.57 17.73 9.10
CA GLY A 115 5.59 18.83 9.19
C GLY A 115 4.17 18.34 8.94
N GLU A 116 3.49 18.96 7.98
CA GLU A 116 2.15 18.61 7.52
C GLU A 116 2.14 17.53 6.41
N GLY A 117 3.21 16.71 6.35
CA GLY A 117 3.29 15.50 5.55
C GLY A 117 2.83 14.28 6.31
N GLY A 118 3.20 13.12 5.79
CA GLY A 118 2.92 11.79 6.31
C GLY A 118 2.04 10.98 5.37
N ASP A 119 2.13 9.67 5.54
CA ASP A 119 1.33 8.71 4.78
C ASP A 119 -0.16 8.94 5.04
N ILE A 120 -0.99 8.63 4.05
CA ILE A 120 -2.43 8.60 4.21
C ILE A 120 -2.97 7.19 4.06
N ILE A 121 -4.11 6.93 4.68
CA ILE A 121 -4.83 5.66 4.57
C ILE A 121 -6.29 5.89 4.21
N PHE A 122 -6.87 4.91 3.52
CA PHE A 122 -8.31 4.82 3.38
C PHE A 122 -8.89 4.10 4.60
N GLU A 123 -9.88 4.70 5.26
CA GLU A 123 -10.38 4.31 6.59
C GLU A 123 -11.29 3.07 6.57
N HIS A 124 -10.87 2.02 5.83
CA HIS A 124 -11.55 0.73 5.80
C HIS A 124 -10.53 -0.41 5.74
N ASN A 125 -10.74 -1.45 6.53
CA ASN A 125 -9.92 -2.65 6.48
C ASN A 125 -10.39 -3.59 5.38
N PHE A 126 -9.47 -3.96 4.49
CA PHE A 126 -9.73 -4.91 3.40
C PHE A 126 -9.00 -6.22 3.65
N LYS A 127 -9.66 -7.34 3.36
CA LYS A 127 -9.12 -8.70 3.50
C LYS A 127 -8.81 -9.31 2.14
N ASN A 128 -9.84 -9.52 1.33
CA ASN A 128 -9.74 -10.03 -0.04
C ASN A 128 -10.24 -8.95 -0.98
N PHE A 129 -9.38 -8.48 -1.87
CA PHE A 129 -9.72 -7.34 -2.72
C PHE A 129 -8.88 -7.28 -3.99
N ILE A 130 -9.35 -6.48 -4.94
CA ILE A 130 -8.57 -5.97 -6.05
C ILE A 130 -8.58 -4.45 -5.96
N LEU A 131 -7.43 -3.85 -5.75
CA LEU A 131 -7.20 -2.40 -5.85
C LEU A 131 -6.69 -2.08 -7.24
N GLU A 132 -7.25 -1.07 -7.87
CA GLU A 132 -6.77 -0.51 -9.13
C GLU A 132 -6.67 1.00 -9.02
N LEU A 133 -5.59 1.57 -9.53
CA LEU A 133 -5.36 3.00 -9.58
C LEU A 133 -4.35 3.36 -10.68
N GLU A 134 -4.23 4.64 -10.96
CA GLU A 134 -3.16 5.18 -11.81
C GLU A 134 -2.26 6.08 -10.97
N TRP A 135 -0.97 6.09 -11.30
CA TRP A 135 0.02 6.90 -10.62
C TRP A 135 1.07 7.47 -11.57
N THR A 136 1.64 8.59 -11.20
CA THR A 136 2.84 9.16 -11.79
C THR A 136 3.66 9.87 -10.72
N VAL A 137 4.97 10.01 -10.94
CA VAL A 137 5.90 10.70 -10.04
C VAL A 137 6.68 11.77 -10.79
N SER A 138 7.21 12.74 -10.06
CA SER A 138 8.22 13.67 -10.57
C SER A 138 9.50 12.94 -10.94
N LYS A 139 10.39 13.61 -11.68
CA LYS A 139 11.71 13.05 -11.99
C LYS A 139 12.49 12.76 -10.71
N GLY A 140 12.95 11.53 -10.57
CA GLY A 140 13.60 11.04 -9.36
C GLY A 140 12.65 10.86 -8.18
N GLY A 141 11.33 10.81 -8.42
CA GLY A 141 10.33 10.69 -7.36
C GLY A 141 10.19 9.26 -6.83
N ASN A 142 9.76 9.19 -5.57
CA ASN A 142 9.54 7.97 -4.82
C ASN A 142 8.24 8.08 -4.01
N SER A 143 7.50 7.00 -3.95
CA SER A 143 6.32 6.78 -3.13
C SER A 143 6.06 5.27 -3.01
N GLY A 144 4.93 4.86 -2.43
CA GLY A 144 4.53 3.46 -2.29
C GLY A 144 3.02 3.32 -2.10
N ILE A 145 2.50 2.15 -2.43
CA ILE A 145 1.13 1.76 -2.13
C ILE A 145 1.20 0.63 -1.12
N PHE A 146 0.67 0.89 0.08
CA PHE A 146 0.60 -0.10 1.16
C PHE A 146 -0.74 -0.81 1.17
N TYR A 147 -0.73 -2.06 1.61
CA TYR A 147 -1.95 -2.85 1.78
C TYR A 147 -1.85 -3.78 2.98
N LEU A 148 -2.99 -4.13 3.55
CA LEU A 148 -3.09 -4.84 4.83
C LEU A 148 -2.42 -4.10 5.99
N ALA A 149 -2.29 -2.77 5.91
CA ALA A 149 -1.61 -1.96 6.91
C ALA A 149 -2.37 -1.93 8.24
N LYS A 150 -1.61 -1.87 9.33
CA LYS A 150 -2.14 -1.62 10.69
C LYS A 150 -1.52 -0.37 11.28
N GLU A 151 -2.28 0.38 12.04
CA GLU A 151 -1.77 1.50 12.82
C GLU A 151 -1.16 0.98 14.11
N VAL A 152 0.15 1.21 14.27
CA VAL A 152 0.94 0.61 15.34
C VAL A 152 1.71 1.67 16.12
N LYS A 153 1.73 1.51 17.44
CA LYS A 153 2.56 2.31 18.36
C LYS A 153 3.24 1.41 19.39
N THR A 154 4.41 1.84 19.85
CA THR A 154 5.14 1.18 20.95
C THR A 154 5.31 2.15 22.10
N GLN A 155 5.40 1.63 23.31
CA GLN A 155 5.72 2.45 24.47
C GLN A 155 7.24 2.58 24.60
N LYS A 156 7.72 3.80 24.85
CA LYS A 156 9.11 4.07 25.17
C LYS A 156 9.36 3.82 26.67
N GLU A 157 10.64 3.76 27.05
CA GLU A 157 11.04 3.60 28.46
C GLU A 157 10.51 4.70 29.39
N ASP A 158 10.32 5.91 28.87
CA ASP A 158 9.76 7.05 29.59
C ASP A 158 8.21 7.02 29.70
N GLY A 159 7.58 5.96 29.22
CA GLY A 159 6.13 5.77 29.19
C GLY A 159 5.40 6.50 28.07
N THR A 160 6.09 7.31 27.26
CA THR A 160 5.48 7.97 26.09
C THR A 160 5.31 7.01 24.92
N TRP A 161 4.41 7.37 23.99
CA TRP A 161 4.13 6.53 22.81
C TRP A 161 4.98 6.96 21.61
N LYS A 162 5.55 5.97 20.92
CA LYS A 162 6.20 6.12 19.62
C LYS A 162 5.26 5.56 18.55
N LYS A 163 4.83 6.41 17.61
CA LYS A 163 4.16 5.98 16.38
C LYS A 163 5.15 5.19 15.52
N GLN A 164 4.73 4.03 15.05
CA GLN A 164 5.56 3.24 14.13
C GLN A 164 5.19 3.61 12.69
N PRO A 165 6.15 3.58 11.74
CA PRO A 165 5.85 3.90 10.36
C PRO A 165 5.02 2.78 9.70
N ILE A 166 4.19 3.14 8.70
CA ILE A 166 3.29 2.22 8.02
C ILE A 166 4.02 1.06 7.35
N TYR A 167 5.17 1.29 6.75
CA TYR A 167 5.94 0.32 5.99
C TYR A 167 6.52 -0.85 6.80
N ILE A 168 6.42 -0.81 8.14
CA ILE A 168 6.78 -1.99 8.95
C ILE A 168 5.59 -2.89 9.24
N SER A 169 4.36 -2.44 8.95
CA SER A 169 3.15 -3.22 9.20
C SER A 169 2.44 -3.67 7.91
N ALA A 170 2.95 -3.28 6.76
CA ALA A 170 2.30 -3.47 5.47
C ALA A 170 3.29 -3.85 4.37
N PRO A 171 2.97 -4.83 3.52
CA PRO A 171 3.66 -5.00 2.25
C PRO A 171 3.51 -3.74 1.38
N GLU A 172 4.53 -3.45 0.58
CA GLU A 172 4.60 -2.25 -0.24
C GLU A 172 4.74 -2.61 -1.72
N TYR A 173 3.81 -2.09 -2.54
CA TYR A 173 3.97 -1.96 -3.97
C TYR A 173 4.76 -0.69 -4.24
N GLN A 174 5.99 -0.83 -4.73
CA GLN A 174 6.88 0.31 -4.95
C GLN A 174 6.39 1.23 -6.07
N VAL A 175 6.40 2.54 -5.80
CA VAL A 175 6.14 3.62 -6.77
C VAL A 175 7.39 4.46 -6.91
N LEU A 176 8.11 4.35 -8.02
CA LEU A 176 9.46 4.90 -8.15
C LEU A 176 9.76 5.32 -9.59
N ASP A 177 10.51 6.41 -9.79
CA ASP A 177 11.18 6.66 -11.07
C ASP A 177 12.44 5.78 -11.17
N ASN A 178 12.31 4.63 -11.82
CA ASN A 178 13.41 3.66 -11.96
C ASN A 178 14.64 4.22 -12.64
N ALA A 179 14.50 5.23 -13.49
CA ALA A 179 15.60 5.78 -14.28
C ALA A 179 16.46 6.78 -13.48
N ASN A 180 15.85 7.51 -12.52
CA ASN A 180 16.52 8.64 -11.90
C ASN A 180 16.61 8.54 -10.37
N HIS A 181 15.79 7.72 -9.70
CA HIS A 181 15.86 7.58 -8.25
C HIS A 181 16.96 6.60 -7.84
N PRO A 182 17.85 6.94 -6.89
CA PRO A 182 18.99 6.09 -6.52
C PRO A 182 18.58 4.74 -5.92
N ASP A 183 17.42 4.64 -5.25
CA ASP A 183 16.94 3.39 -4.64
C ASP A 183 16.68 2.29 -5.69
N ALA A 184 16.38 2.66 -6.95
CA ALA A 184 16.23 1.71 -8.05
C ALA A 184 17.46 0.84 -8.30
N MET A 185 18.65 1.35 -7.95
CA MET A 185 19.94 0.68 -8.09
C MET A 185 20.39 -0.05 -6.82
N LEU A 186 19.62 0.08 -5.75
CA LEU A 186 19.85 -0.61 -4.48
C LEU A 186 19.05 -1.91 -4.43
N GLY A 187 19.32 -2.73 -3.41
CA GLY A 187 18.67 -4.02 -3.26
C GLY A 187 19.29 -5.11 -4.15
N ILE A 188 18.50 -6.10 -4.52
CA ILE A 188 18.94 -7.28 -5.28
C ILE A 188 18.03 -7.41 -6.53
N ASP A 189 18.62 -7.56 -7.69
CA ASP A 189 17.93 -7.84 -8.97
C ASP A 189 16.78 -6.87 -9.30
N GLY A 190 16.84 -5.62 -8.81
CA GLY A 190 15.81 -4.61 -9.06
C GLY A 190 14.59 -4.71 -8.14
N ASN A 191 14.69 -5.40 -7.00
CA ASN A 191 13.57 -5.58 -6.06
C ASN A 191 13.16 -4.30 -5.31
N ARG A 192 13.73 -3.14 -5.68
CA ARG A 192 13.31 -1.80 -5.24
C ARG A 192 12.83 -0.91 -6.39
N GLN A 193 12.69 -1.47 -7.58
CA GLN A 193 12.09 -0.78 -8.71
C GLN A 193 10.57 -0.78 -8.62
N SER A 194 9.91 0.05 -9.43
CA SER A 194 8.44 0.19 -9.41
C SER A 194 7.73 -1.15 -9.57
N ALA A 195 6.57 -1.28 -8.94
CA ALA A 195 5.72 -2.48 -8.86
C ALA A 195 6.35 -3.70 -8.15
N SER A 196 7.62 -3.64 -7.74
CA SER A 196 8.21 -4.69 -6.91
C SER A 196 7.48 -4.82 -5.57
N LEU A 197 7.49 -6.01 -4.98
CA LEU A 197 7.31 -6.11 -3.54
C LEU A 197 8.61 -5.60 -2.91
N TYR A 198 8.55 -4.40 -2.35
CA TYR A 198 9.73 -3.63 -1.96
C TYR A 198 10.73 -4.43 -1.11
N ASP A 199 12.00 -4.42 -1.53
CA ASP A 199 13.15 -5.11 -0.93
C ASP A 199 13.05 -6.65 -0.90
N MET A 200 12.05 -7.25 -1.55
CA MET A 200 11.81 -8.70 -1.54
C MET A 200 11.73 -9.30 -2.94
N ILE A 201 10.73 -8.95 -3.75
CA ILE A 201 10.52 -9.55 -5.09
C ILE A 201 10.56 -8.49 -6.17
N PRO A 202 11.47 -8.61 -7.16
CA PRO A 202 11.51 -7.68 -8.28
C PRO A 202 10.29 -7.86 -9.20
N ALA A 203 9.78 -6.74 -9.74
CA ALA A 203 8.76 -6.77 -10.77
C ALA A 203 9.33 -7.32 -12.10
N GLN A 204 8.71 -8.36 -12.65
CA GLN A 204 9.10 -9.01 -13.90
C GLN A 204 7.88 -9.30 -14.78
N PRO A 205 7.77 -8.78 -16.02
CA PRO A 205 8.69 -7.83 -16.64
C PRO A 205 8.62 -6.45 -16.00
N GLN A 206 9.74 -5.71 -15.98
CA GLN A 206 9.72 -4.30 -15.63
C GLN A 206 9.23 -3.49 -16.83
N ASN A 207 8.05 -2.87 -16.72
CA ASN A 207 7.35 -2.20 -17.81
C ASN A 207 6.84 -0.80 -17.42
N GLN A 208 7.55 -0.13 -16.49
CA GLN A 208 7.23 1.23 -16.06
C GLN A 208 7.30 2.24 -17.22
N ASN A 209 6.31 3.13 -17.29
CA ASN A 209 6.39 4.34 -18.08
C ASN A 209 7.27 5.38 -17.37
N PRO A 210 8.01 6.25 -18.11
CA PRO A 210 8.88 7.25 -17.50
C PRO A 210 8.17 8.21 -16.52
N ALA A 211 8.96 8.85 -15.64
CA ALA A 211 8.45 9.90 -14.75
C ALA A 211 7.69 10.98 -15.54
N GLY A 212 6.56 11.42 -15.02
CA GLY A 212 5.63 12.33 -15.68
C GLY A 212 4.60 11.64 -16.60
N GLU A 213 4.78 10.37 -16.92
CA GLU A 213 3.79 9.56 -17.62
C GLU A 213 3.00 8.69 -16.63
N TRP A 214 1.73 8.41 -16.97
CA TRP A 214 0.86 7.61 -16.12
C TRP A 214 1.17 6.12 -16.22
N ASN A 215 1.19 5.48 -15.07
CA ASN A 215 1.28 4.03 -14.91
C ASN A 215 -0.02 3.51 -14.28
N THR A 216 -0.49 2.35 -14.70
CA THR A 216 -1.57 1.65 -14.01
C THR A 216 -0.99 0.68 -12.99
N ALA A 217 -1.55 0.67 -11.78
CA ALA A 217 -1.25 -0.30 -10.75
C ALA A 217 -2.48 -1.15 -10.44
N LYS A 218 -2.24 -2.44 -10.22
CA LYS A 218 -3.22 -3.39 -9.71
C LYS A 218 -2.60 -4.17 -8.56
N ILE A 219 -3.31 -4.27 -7.45
CA ILE A 219 -2.96 -5.13 -6.34
C ILE A 219 -4.13 -6.04 -6.05
N MET A 220 -3.97 -7.34 -6.22
CA MET A 220 -4.94 -8.34 -5.81
C MET A 220 -4.43 -9.03 -4.55
N VAL A 221 -5.28 -9.12 -3.55
CA VAL A 221 -5.08 -9.97 -2.36
C VAL A 221 -6.27 -10.91 -2.26
N TYR A 222 -6.02 -12.21 -2.33
CA TYR A 222 -7.09 -13.21 -2.23
C TYR A 222 -6.61 -14.44 -1.48
N LYS A 223 -7.11 -14.65 -0.26
CA LYS A 223 -6.80 -15.82 0.59
C LYS A 223 -5.28 -16.06 0.72
N GLY A 224 -4.52 -14.98 0.91
CA GLY A 224 -3.06 -14.99 1.04
C GLY A 224 -2.29 -14.90 -0.27
N THR A 225 -2.89 -15.19 -1.42
CA THR A 225 -2.26 -14.93 -2.72
C THR A 225 -2.26 -13.44 -3.01
N VAL A 226 -1.10 -12.88 -3.35
CA VAL A 226 -0.94 -11.49 -3.75
C VAL A 226 -0.37 -11.42 -5.16
N ILE A 227 -0.96 -10.55 -5.98
CA ILE A 227 -0.46 -10.24 -7.33
C ILE A 227 -0.30 -8.73 -7.46
N HIS A 228 0.88 -8.29 -7.89
CA HIS A 228 1.07 -6.94 -8.39
C HIS A 228 0.94 -6.93 -9.91
N GLY A 229 0.17 -5.99 -10.43
CA GLY A 229 0.08 -5.69 -11.85
C GLY A 229 0.59 -4.29 -12.14
N GLN A 230 1.30 -4.11 -13.25
CA GLN A 230 1.74 -2.82 -13.77
C GLN A 230 1.51 -2.77 -15.29
N ASN A 231 0.87 -1.70 -15.75
CA ASN A 231 0.66 -1.43 -17.18
C ASN A 231 0.14 -2.66 -17.96
N GLY A 232 -0.87 -3.33 -17.38
CA GLY A 232 -1.57 -4.46 -17.98
C GLY A 232 -0.89 -5.82 -17.84
N ALA A 233 0.29 -5.91 -17.23
CA ALA A 233 0.96 -7.18 -16.95
C ALA A 233 0.96 -7.51 -15.45
N ASN A 234 0.78 -8.79 -15.09
CA ASN A 234 1.12 -9.25 -13.74
C ASN A 234 2.64 -9.36 -13.65
N VAL A 235 3.23 -8.71 -12.65
CA VAL A 235 4.69 -8.55 -12.56
C VAL A 235 5.28 -9.13 -11.27
N VAL A 236 4.46 -9.38 -10.24
CA VAL A 236 4.83 -10.07 -8.99
C VAL A 236 3.69 -10.97 -8.59
N GLU A 237 4.01 -12.16 -8.07
CA GLU A 237 3.07 -13.07 -7.39
C GLU A 237 3.77 -13.71 -6.20
N TYR A 238 3.08 -13.78 -5.06
CA TYR A 238 3.57 -14.43 -3.85
C TYR A 238 2.42 -14.82 -2.91
N HIS A 239 2.75 -15.55 -1.84
CA HIS A 239 1.78 -16.06 -0.88
C HIS A 239 2.15 -15.64 0.53
N LEU A 240 1.29 -14.83 1.15
CA LEU A 240 1.40 -14.40 2.54
C LEU A 240 1.19 -15.56 3.51
N TRP A 241 1.74 -15.43 4.71
CA TRP A 241 1.55 -16.33 5.86
C TRP A 241 1.98 -17.78 5.60
N THR A 242 2.93 -17.96 4.69
CA THR A 242 3.55 -19.25 4.37
C THR A 242 4.97 -19.33 4.92
N PRO A 243 5.59 -20.52 5.04
CA PRO A 243 7.01 -20.63 5.36
C PRO A 243 7.90 -19.85 4.40
N GLU A 244 7.59 -19.86 3.11
CA GLU A 244 8.33 -19.14 2.06
C GLU A 244 8.24 -17.62 2.26
N TRP A 245 7.10 -17.11 2.73
CA TRP A 245 6.95 -15.71 3.12
C TRP A 245 7.90 -15.35 4.27
N THR A 246 7.93 -16.18 5.30
CA THR A 246 8.81 -16.01 6.48
C THR A 246 10.30 -16.03 6.08
N GLU A 247 10.70 -16.98 5.21
CA GLU A 247 12.07 -17.07 4.69
C GLU A 247 12.46 -15.83 3.88
N MET A 248 11.55 -15.32 3.06
CA MET A 248 11.76 -14.10 2.26
C MET A 248 11.95 -12.87 3.15
N LEU A 249 11.14 -12.73 4.20
CA LEU A 249 11.30 -11.66 5.19
C LEU A 249 12.66 -11.73 5.90
N GLU A 250 13.11 -12.92 6.29
CA GLU A 250 14.43 -13.12 6.92
C GLU A 250 15.58 -12.79 5.96
N ALA A 251 15.39 -12.92 4.66
CA ALA A 251 16.39 -12.53 3.65
C ALA A 251 16.41 -11.03 3.34
N SER A 252 15.38 -10.27 3.77
CA SER A 252 15.19 -8.86 3.47
C SER A 252 15.82 -7.92 4.52
N LYS A 253 15.66 -6.61 4.31
CA LYS A 253 16.02 -5.61 5.32
C LYS A 253 15.20 -5.73 6.62
N PHE A 254 14.04 -6.38 6.56
CA PHE A 254 13.10 -6.55 7.68
C PHE A 254 13.39 -7.79 8.54
N ARG A 255 14.51 -8.47 8.32
CA ARG A 255 14.87 -9.71 9.06
C ARG A 255 14.79 -9.54 10.58
N SER A 256 14.39 -10.60 11.27
CA SER A 256 14.12 -10.62 12.72
C SER A 256 15.30 -10.15 13.56
N ALA A 257 16.53 -10.56 13.21
CA ALA A 257 17.75 -10.19 13.92
C ALA A 257 18.10 -8.69 13.83
N LYS A 258 17.60 -7.98 12.81
CA LYS A 258 17.89 -6.56 12.60
C LYS A 258 16.73 -5.66 13.04
N TRP A 259 15.50 -6.08 12.74
CA TRP A 259 14.32 -5.29 13.00
C TRP A 259 13.14 -6.13 13.47
N PRO A 260 13.20 -6.64 14.73
CA PRO A 260 12.23 -7.64 15.22
C PRO A 260 10.76 -7.21 15.11
N ILE A 261 10.43 -5.93 15.37
CA ILE A 261 9.07 -5.46 15.26
C ILE A 261 8.57 -5.41 13.81
N ALA A 262 9.41 -5.02 12.85
CA ALA A 262 9.04 -5.03 11.44
C ALA A 262 8.83 -6.46 10.94
N PHE A 263 9.70 -7.37 11.35
CA PHE A 263 9.56 -8.79 11.05
C PHE A 263 8.25 -9.35 11.60
N ASP A 264 7.96 -9.13 12.88
CA ASP A 264 6.74 -9.65 13.53
C ASP A 264 5.47 -9.14 12.84
N LEU A 265 5.40 -7.83 12.60
CA LEU A 265 4.25 -7.20 11.96
C LEU A 265 4.05 -7.65 10.51
N LEU A 266 5.11 -7.73 9.70
CA LEU A 266 5.04 -8.16 8.31
C LEU A 266 4.79 -9.66 8.18
N ASN A 267 5.38 -10.47 9.07
CA ASN A 267 5.11 -11.91 9.08
C ASN A 267 3.64 -12.21 9.39
N ASN A 268 3.01 -11.36 10.20
CA ASN A 268 1.60 -11.43 10.57
C ASN A 268 0.78 -10.28 9.95
N CYS A 269 1.13 -9.80 8.75
CA CYS A 269 0.48 -8.63 8.16
C CYS A 269 -1.04 -8.81 8.09
N GLY A 270 -1.75 -7.72 8.40
CA GLY A 270 -3.21 -7.76 8.59
C GLY A 270 -3.67 -8.32 9.94
N GLY A 271 -2.77 -8.82 10.80
CA GLY A 271 -3.07 -9.42 12.10
C GLY A 271 -3.92 -10.69 11.98
N GLU A 272 -4.56 -11.12 13.06
CA GLU A 272 -5.38 -12.35 13.10
C GLU A 272 -6.54 -12.36 12.09
N ALA A 273 -7.11 -11.19 11.79
CA ALA A 273 -8.21 -11.07 10.85
C ALA A 273 -7.73 -11.14 9.38
N HIS A 274 -6.41 -11.00 9.12
CA HIS A 274 -5.81 -10.91 7.80
C HIS A 274 -6.44 -9.77 6.97
N GLU A 275 -6.65 -8.62 7.59
CA GLU A 275 -7.24 -7.44 6.96
C GLU A 275 -6.51 -6.17 7.39
N GLY A 276 -6.55 -5.13 6.57
CA GLY A 276 -5.91 -3.86 6.91
C GLY A 276 -6.20 -2.75 5.91
N TYR A 277 -5.66 -1.60 6.21
CA TYR A 277 -5.84 -0.39 5.41
C TYR A 277 -5.07 -0.46 4.10
N ILE A 278 -5.59 0.27 3.10
CA ILE A 278 -4.82 0.72 1.94
C ILE A 278 -4.16 2.04 2.32
N GLY A 279 -2.89 2.22 1.99
CA GLY A 279 -2.16 3.45 2.25
C GLY A 279 -1.38 3.96 1.05
N LEU A 280 -1.13 5.27 1.03
CA LEU A 280 -0.28 5.95 0.05
C LEU A 280 0.85 6.68 0.78
N GLN A 281 2.07 6.52 0.28
CA GLN A 281 3.28 6.95 0.97
C GLN A 281 3.64 8.41 0.68
N ASP A 282 3.99 9.15 1.73
CA ASP A 282 4.84 10.33 1.68
C ASP A 282 6.30 9.91 1.74
N HIS A 283 7.02 10.03 0.64
CA HIS A 283 8.48 9.85 0.60
C HIS A 283 9.24 11.16 0.38
N GLY A 284 8.54 12.31 0.42
CA GLY A 284 9.13 13.64 0.25
C GLY A 284 9.11 14.18 -1.17
N ASP A 285 8.70 13.39 -2.15
CA ASP A 285 8.67 13.75 -3.57
C ASP A 285 7.24 13.97 -4.08
N ASP A 286 7.09 14.73 -5.17
CA ASP A 286 5.80 14.89 -5.81
C ASP A 286 5.32 13.58 -6.44
N VAL A 287 4.12 13.17 -6.06
CA VAL A 287 3.42 12.01 -6.64
C VAL A 287 1.96 12.36 -6.86
N TRP A 288 1.38 11.81 -7.92
CA TRP A 288 -0.01 11.94 -8.27
C TRP A 288 -0.66 10.58 -8.41
N TYR A 289 -1.88 10.47 -7.86
CA TYR A 289 -2.74 9.29 -7.98
C TYR A 289 -4.09 9.71 -8.53
N ARG A 290 -4.74 8.84 -9.30
CA ARG A 290 -6.11 9.06 -9.77
C ARG A 290 -6.84 7.73 -9.99
N ASN A 291 -8.15 7.82 -10.18
CA ASN A 291 -9.00 6.66 -10.50
C ASN A 291 -8.81 5.51 -9.50
N ILE A 292 -8.80 5.82 -8.19
CA ILE A 292 -8.59 4.80 -7.15
C ILE A 292 -9.91 4.08 -6.92
N ARG A 293 -9.93 2.78 -7.20
CA ARG A 293 -11.10 1.94 -7.02
C ARG A 293 -10.73 0.58 -6.45
N ILE A 294 -11.65 -0.01 -5.68
CA ILE A 294 -11.41 -1.27 -5.00
C ILE A 294 -12.61 -2.20 -5.11
N LYS A 295 -12.36 -3.46 -5.44
CA LYS A 295 -13.36 -4.52 -5.47
C LYS A 295 -13.13 -5.47 -4.31
N VAL A 296 -14.14 -5.63 -3.47
CA VAL A 296 -14.11 -6.63 -2.39
C VAL A 296 -14.46 -7.99 -2.97
N MET A 297 -13.70 -9.00 -2.58
CA MET A 297 -13.89 -10.40 -2.98
C MET A 297 -14.31 -11.26 -1.79
N GLU A 298 -15.14 -12.26 -2.04
CA GLU A 298 -15.61 -13.22 -1.03
C GLU A 298 -14.60 -14.35 -0.72
#